data_c3b52b9a6b64466ea26f8d12fe5d93cf
#
_entry.id   c3b52b9a6b64466ea26f8d12fe5d93cf
#
_cell.length_a   1.000
_cell.length_b   1.000
_cell.length_c   1.000
_cell.angle_alpha   90.00
_cell.angle_beta   90.00
_cell.angle_gamma   90.00
#
_symmetry.space_group_name_H-M   'P 1'
#
loop_
_entity.id
_entity.type
_entity.pdbx_description
1 polymer ?
#
loop_
_entity_poly.entity_id
_entity_poly.type
_entity_poly.pdbx_seq_one_letter_code
_entity_poly.pdbx_strand_id
1 'polypeptide(L)'
;TDEDFEKNFNLDFFKENNIKLLVTVGGDDTASTANRIAKFLEVKQYPIANIHVPKTIDNDLPLPAGMPTFGYQSAKNAGSVIGRAVYNDARTSANWFVVAAMGRSAGHLAFGIASACHYPMIIIPEMFNKTKITIDKIISLIISAIVKRKLLKMDYGVAMVSEGVFHALDQEEILKSGIQFSYDDHGHPELGKVSKAEMFNTLLEKRCKALGIKVKSRPVEIGYEVRCQTPCAFDLVYCSQLGMGVYKLFPE
;
A
#
# COMPACT_ATOMS: atom_id res chain seq x y z
N THR A 1 14.07 -2.20 -20.44
CA THR A 1 15.41 -1.61 -20.63
C THR A 1 15.36 -0.61 -21.78
N ASP A 2 16.39 0.24 -21.96
CA ASP A 2 16.46 1.20 -23.09
C ASP A 2 16.60 0.45 -24.41
N GLU A 3 17.22 -0.72 -24.41
CA GLU A 3 17.27 -1.64 -25.56
C GLU A 3 15.88 -2.14 -25.99
N ASP A 4 14.94 -2.25 -25.06
CA ASP A 4 13.56 -2.66 -25.38
C ASP A 4 12.84 -1.57 -26.16
N PHE A 5 13.11 -0.29 -25.91
CA PHE A 5 12.56 0.81 -26.70
C PHE A 5 13.11 0.82 -28.12
N GLU A 6 14.41 0.55 -28.31
CA GLU A 6 15.00 0.46 -29.65
C GLU A 6 14.36 -0.62 -30.52
N LYS A 7 13.96 -1.74 -29.91
CA LYS A 7 13.40 -2.90 -30.63
C LYS A 7 11.89 -2.83 -30.81
N ASN A 8 11.18 -2.29 -29.82
CA ASN A 8 9.73 -2.47 -29.71
C ASN A 8 8.93 -1.17 -29.80
N PHE A 9 9.59 0.01 -29.74
CA PHE A 9 8.85 1.27 -29.81
C PHE A 9 8.56 1.66 -31.26
N ASN A 10 7.29 1.76 -31.61
CA ASN A 10 6.86 2.12 -32.95
C ASN A 10 6.91 3.66 -33.15
N LEU A 11 8.08 4.17 -33.44
CA LEU A 11 8.29 5.60 -33.70
C LEU A 11 7.55 6.09 -34.94
N ASP A 12 7.40 5.25 -35.97
CA ASP A 12 6.73 5.64 -37.22
C ASP A 12 5.25 5.92 -36.98
N PHE A 13 4.59 5.14 -36.08
CA PHE A 13 3.22 5.45 -35.65
C PHE A 13 3.10 6.87 -35.09
N PHE A 14 4.06 7.32 -34.27
CA PHE A 14 4.07 8.68 -33.72
C PHE A 14 4.21 9.74 -34.79
N LYS A 15 5.10 9.52 -35.79
CA LYS A 15 5.35 10.44 -36.89
C LYS A 15 4.17 10.53 -37.84
N GLU A 16 3.64 9.38 -38.30
CA GLU A 16 2.52 9.30 -39.21
C GLU A 16 1.23 9.95 -38.66
N ASN A 17 1.03 9.81 -37.36
CA ASN A 17 -0.15 10.40 -36.69
C ASN A 17 0.12 11.80 -36.10
N ASN A 18 1.32 12.39 -36.35
CA ASN A 18 1.70 13.72 -35.87
C ASN A 18 1.45 13.92 -34.38
N ILE A 19 1.81 12.92 -33.55
CA ILE A 19 1.59 12.95 -32.11
C ILE A 19 2.51 14.03 -31.48
N LYS A 20 1.93 14.97 -30.76
CA LYS A 20 2.63 16.08 -30.10
C LYS A 20 2.61 16.01 -28.58
N LEU A 21 1.71 15.22 -28.02
CA LEU A 21 1.54 15.05 -26.58
C LEU A 21 1.39 13.58 -26.23
N LEU A 22 2.13 13.14 -25.23
CA LEU A 22 1.94 11.86 -24.55
C LEU A 22 1.43 12.12 -23.14
N VAL A 23 0.23 11.70 -22.82
CA VAL A 23 -0.31 11.73 -21.47
C VAL A 23 -0.26 10.34 -20.89
N THR A 24 0.42 10.19 -19.78
CA THR A 24 0.49 8.92 -19.03
C THR A 24 -0.23 9.07 -17.68
N VAL A 25 -0.96 8.01 -17.30
CA VAL A 25 -1.73 8.00 -16.04
C VAL A 25 -1.34 6.77 -15.24
N GLY A 26 -0.77 6.96 -14.05
CA GLY A 26 -0.33 5.83 -13.22
C GLY A 26 0.50 6.21 -12.00
N GLY A 27 1.12 5.21 -11.39
CA GLY A 27 2.04 5.36 -10.26
C GLY A 27 3.48 5.66 -10.69
N ASP A 28 4.42 5.41 -9.78
CA ASP A 28 5.85 5.66 -9.95
C ASP A 28 6.47 4.91 -11.13
N ASP A 29 6.14 3.63 -11.33
CA ASP A 29 6.64 2.84 -12.46
C ASP A 29 6.19 3.44 -13.81
N THR A 30 4.94 3.91 -13.89
CA THR A 30 4.41 4.58 -15.08
C THR A 30 5.10 5.92 -15.32
N ALA A 31 5.33 6.70 -14.25
CA ALA A 31 6.05 7.97 -14.33
C ALA A 31 7.50 7.77 -14.82
N SER A 32 8.19 6.77 -14.26
CA SER A 32 9.54 6.39 -14.69
C SER A 32 9.58 5.98 -16.16
N THR A 33 8.64 5.13 -16.60
CA THR A 33 8.54 4.70 -18.00
C THR A 33 8.26 5.89 -18.93
N ALA A 34 7.35 6.79 -18.55
CA ALA A 34 7.02 7.99 -19.31
C ALA A 34 8.24 8.89 -19.51
N ASN A 35 9.02 9.11 -18.45
CA ASN A 35 10.26 9.89 -18.52
C ASN A 35 11.31 9.24 -19.45
N ARG A 36 11.44 7.91 -19.41
CA ARG A 36 12.34 7.17 -20.29
C ARG A 36 11.90 7.25 -21.76
N ILE A 37 10.60 7.14 -22.05
CA ILE A 37 10.04 7.33 -23.39
C ILE A 37 10.35 8.75 -23.90
N ALA A 38 10.12 9.77 -23.10
CA ALA A 38 10.40 11.16 -23.49
C ALA A 38 11.88 11.35 -23.87
N LYS A 39 12.81 10.84 -23.05
CA LYS A 39 14.25 10.88 -23.35
C LYS A 39 14.62 10.11 -24.63
N PHE A 40 14.02 8.93 -24.85
CA PHE A 40 14.24 8.16 -26.06
C PHE A 40 13.78 8.92 -27.30
N LEU A 41 12.61 9.54 -27.27
CA LEU A 41 12.08 10.33 -28.38
C LEU A 41 12.91 11.59 -28.66
N GLU A 42 13.48 12.21 -27.63
CA GLU A 42 14.41 13.33 -27.77
C GLU A 42 15.68 12.89 -28.52
N VAL A 43 16.30 11.76 -28.13
CA VAL A 43 17.47 11.18 -28.84
C VAL A 43 17.15 10.85 -30.29
N LYS A 44 15.92 10.39 -30.57
CA LYS A 44 15.45 10.12 -31.96
C LYS A 44 15.05 11.37 -32.74
N GLN A 45 15.32 12.56 -32.21
CA GLN A 45 14.97 13.86 -32.82
C GLN A 45 13.46 14.02 -33.09
N TYR A 46 12.64 13.42 -32.25
CA TYR A 46 11.19 13.56 -32.27
C TYR A 46 10.69 13.92 -30.86
N PRO A 47 11.04 15.11 -30.34
CA PRO A 47 10.61 15.51 -29.01
C PRO A 47 9.08 15.79 -29.00
N ILE A 48 8.41 15.26 -27.98
CA ILE A 48 7.00 15.52 -27.73
C ILE A 48 6.79 15.99 -26.30
N ALA A 49 5.72 16.74 -26.05
CA ALA A 49 5.31 17.05 -24.69
C ALA A 49 4.92 15.75 -23.96
N ASN A 50 5.43 15.59 -22.74
CA ASN A 50 5.08 14.45 -21.89
C ASN A 50 4.51 14.97 -20.57
N ILE A 51 3.25 14.62 -20.28
CA ILE A 51 2.57 15.00 -19.05
C ILE A 51 2.17 13.72 -18.33
N HIS A 52 2.65 13.58 -17.08
CA HIS A 52 2.28 12.47 -16.21
C HIS A 52 1.20 12.87 -15.20
N VAL A 53 0.11 12.09 -15.16
CA VAL A 53 -0.96 12.25 -14.18
C VAL A 53 -0.80 11.19 -13.09
N PRO A 54 -0.53 11.57 -11.84
CA PRO A 54 -0.31 10.65 -10.75
C PRO A 54 -1.61 9.92 -10.36
N LYS A 55 -1.61 8.59 -10.44
CA LYS A 55 -2.73 7.70 -10.07
C LYS A 55 -2.20 6.50 -9.30
N THR A 56 -2.43 6.48 -8.00
CA THR A 56 -2.16 5.33 -7.12
C THR A 56 -3.03 5.42 -5.87
N ILE A 57 -3.39 4.27 -5.32
CA ILE A 57 -4.09 4.20 -4.03
C ILE A 57 -3.13 4.27 -2.84
N ASP A 58 -1.83 4.13 -3.07
CA ASP A 58 -0.80 4.03 -2.04
C ASP A 58 -0.45 5.40 -1.44
N ASN A 59 -0.75 6.47 -2.18
CA ASN A 59 -0.46 7.87 -1.80
C ASN A 59 1.03 8.13 -1.51
N ASP A 60 1.90 7.47 -2.27
CA ASP A 60 3.35 7.42 -2.10
C ASP A 60 4.14 8.27 -3.10
N LEU A 61 3.46 9.05 -3.94
CA LEU A 61 4.10 9.96 -4.88
C LEU A 61 4.40 11.32 -4.23
N PRO A 62 5.50 11.99 -4.62
CA PRO A 62 5.95 13.27 -4.03
C PRO A 62 5.11 14.45 -4.55
N LEU A 63 3.83 14.48 -4.19
CA LEU A 63 2.93 15.58 -4.50
C LEU A 63 3.06 16.71 -3.48
N PRO A 64 2.58 17.93 -3.80
CA PRO A 64 2.51 19.02 -2.84
C PRO A 64 1.78 18.62 -1.56
N ALA A 65 2.22 19.18 -0.43
CA ALA A 65 1.64 18.86 0.88
C ALA A 65 0.11 19.03 0.89
N GLY A 66 -0.58 18.02 1.41
CA GLY A 66 -2.05 18.01 1.48
C GLY A 66 -2.77 17.55 0.22
N MET A 67 -2.06 17.29 -0.89
CA MET A 67 -2.65 16.75 -2.10
C MET A 67 -2.50 15.22 -2.13
N PRO A 68 -3.60 14.46 -2.06
CA PRO A 68 -3.54 13.00 -2.20
C PRO A 68 -3.38 12.61 -3.66
N THR A 69 -2.89 11.40 -3.90
CA THR A 69 -2.94 10.79 -5.24
C THR A 69 -4.36 10.40 -5.62
N PHE A 70 -4.68 10.47 -6.92
CA PHE A 70 -5.98 10.00 -7.43
C PHE A 70 -6.17 8.51 -7.13
N GLY A 71 -7.30 8.16 -6.55
CA GLY A 71 -7.67 6.80 -6.15
C GLY A 71 -7.47 6.50 -4.65
N TYR A 72 -6.60 7.24 -3.96
CA TYR A 72 -6.36 7.04 -2.53
C TYR A 72 -7.62 7.23 -1.67
N GLN A 73 -8.39 8.29 -1.94
CA GLN A 73 -9.60 8.57 -1.16
C GLN A 73 -10.68 7.51 -1.37
N SER A 74 -10.84 7.02 -2.58
CA SER A 74 -11.78 5.94 -2.91
C SER A 74 -11.40 4.63 -2.24
N ALA A 75 -10.12 4.25 -2.32
CA ALA A 75 -9.62 3.03 -1.67
C ALA A 75 -9.74 3.12 -0.14
N LYS A 76 -9.39 4.26 0.45
CA LYS A 76 -9.54 4.51 1.89
C LYS A 76 -11.01 4.40 2.32
N ASN A 77 -11.94 4.97 1.54
CA ASN A 77 -13.36 4.90 1.84
C ASN A 77 -13.87 3.45 1.82
N ALA A 78 -13.56 2.70 0.77
CA ALA A 78 -13.92 1.29 0.66
C ALA A 78 -13.31 0.45 1.80
N GLY A 79 -12.01 0.62 2.07
CA GLY A 79 -11.32 -0.06 3.16
C GLY A 79 -11.91 0.27 4.54
N SER A 80 -12.41 1.50 4.73
CA SER A 80 -13.06 1.90 5.98
C SER A 80 -14.41 1.22 6.20
N VAL A 81 -15.13 0.87 5.12
CA VAL A 81 -16.36 0.06 5.23
C VAL A 81 -16.03 -1.34 5.74
N ILE A 82 -15.03 -1.99 5.13
CA ILE A 82 -14.54 -3.31 5.56
C ILE A 82 -14.02 -3.24 7.00
N GLY A 83 -13.19 -2.24 7.28
CA GLY A 83 -12.57 -2.06 8.59
C GLY A 83 -13.58 -1.88 9.72
N ARG A 84 -14.68 -1.15 9.48
CA ARG A 84 -15.77 -1.03 10.48
C ARG A 84 -16.47 -2.36 10.73
N ALA A 85 -16.68 -3.16 9.70
CA ALA A 85 -17.26 -4.50 9.87
C ALA A 85 -16.36 -5.39 10.73
N VAL A 86 -15.04 -5.39 10.46
CA VAL A 86 -14.05 -6.12 11.27
C VAL A 86 -14.03 -5.64 12.72
N TYR A 87 -14.08 -4.33 12.96
CA TYR A 87 -14.10 -3.79 14.32
C TYR A 87 -15.38 -4.16 15.09
N ASN A 88 -16.52 -4.19 14.40
CA ASN A 88 -17.77 -4.63 15.00
C ASN A 88 -17.73 -6.12 15.35
N ASP A 89 -17.18 -6.97 14.47
CA ASP A 89 -16.97 -8.38 14.77
C ASP A 89 -16.03 -8.56 15.96
N ALA A 90 -14.90 -7.83 16.00
CA ALA A 90 -14.00 -7.84 17.14
C ALA A 90 -14.73 -7.59 18.46
N ARG A 91 -15.62 -6.58 18.47
CA ARG A 91 -16.40 -6.19 19.66
C ARG A 91 -17.42 -7.26 20.08
N THR A 92 -18.15 -7.84 19.13
CA THR A 92 -19.22 -8.79 19.42
C THR A 92 -18.70 -10.18 19.75
N SER A 93 -17.56 -10.57 19.16
CA SER A 93 -16.93 -11.88 19.38
C SER A 93 -15.89 -11.90 20.49
N ALA A 94 -15.58 -10.73 21.09
CA ALA A 94 -14.50 -10.55 22.07
C ALA A 94 -13.15 -11.11 21.56
N ASN A 95 -12.84 -10.85 20.29
CA ASN A 95 -11.58 -11.26 19.64
C ASN A 95 -10.71 -10.05 19.31
N TRP A 96 -9.43 -10.33 19.09
CA TRP A 96 -8.53 -9.41 18.41
C TRP A 96 -8.45 -9.76 16.93
N PHE A 97 -8.24 -8.76 16.11
CA PHE A 97 -7.92 -8.95 14.69
C PHE A 97 -6.59 -8.29 14.37
N VAL A 98 -5.74 -9.02 13.66
CA VAL A 98 -4.55 -8.47 13.02
C VAL A 98 -4.91 -8.23 11.56
N VAL A 99 -5.00 -6.97 11.18
CA VAL A 99 -5.38 -6.57 9.83
C VAL A 99 -4.15 -6.11 9.09
N ALA A 100 -3.86 -6.67 7.93
CA ALA A 100 -2.86 -6.14 7.02
C ALA A 100 -3.56 -5.40 5.87
N ALA A 101 -3.08 -4.20 5.54
CA ALA A 101 -3.57 -3.46 4.39
C ALA A 101 -2.45 -3.24 3.38
N MET A 102 -2.78 -3.39 2.09
CA MET A 102 -1.87 -3.10 1.01
C MET A 102 -1.44 -1.64 0.99
N GLY A 103 -0.35 -1.32 0.27
CA GLY A 103 0.21 0.03 0.18
C GLY A 103 1.69 0.05 -0.21
N ARG A 104 2.21 -1.08 -0.72
CA ARG A 104 3.62 -1.25 -1.09
C ARG A 104 4.55 -0.87 0.07
N SER A 105 5.42 0.12 -0.12
CA SER A 105 6.36 0.58 0.91
C SER A 105 5.79 1.62 1.89
N ALA A 106 4.63 2.20 1.59
CA ALA A 106 4.01 3.25 2.39
C ALA A 106 2.93 2.73 3.34
N GLY A 107 2.70 3.46 4.42
CA GLY A 107 1.66 3.17 5.42
C GLY A 107 0.38 4.01 5.26
N HIS A 108 0.30 4.90 4.28
CA HIS A 108 -0.76 5.91 4.18
C HIS A 108 -2.17 5.32 4.10
N LEU A 109 -2.37 4.27 3.26
CA LEU A 109 -3.68 3.64 3.11
C LEU A 109 -4.11 2.93 4.40
N ALA A 110 -3.21 2.15 4.99
CA ALA A 110 -3.43 1.47 6.27
C ALA A 110 -3.77 2.47 7.39
N PHE A 111 -3.01 3.57 7.48
CA PHE A 111 -3.26 4.64 8.44
C PHE A 111 -4.63 5.29 8.23
N GLY A 112 -4.97 5.62 6.98
CA GLY A 112 -6.25 6.25 6.65
C GLY A 112 -7.46 5.39 7.00
N ILE A 113 -7.41 4.09 6.68
CA ILE A 113 -8.47 3.12 7.00
C ILE A 113 -8.59 2.96 8.53
N ALA A 114 -7.49 2.67 9.20
CA ALA A 114 -7.49 2.37 10.62
C ALA A 114 -7.89 3.58 11.48
N SER A 115 -7.46 4.79 11.10
CA SER A 115 -7.86 6.04 11.76
C SER A 115 -9.36 6.30 11.61
N ALA A 116 -9.91 6.10 10.41
CA ALA A 116 -11.34 6.25 10.16
C ALA A 116 -12.20 5.22 10.92
N CYS A 117 -11.62 4.08 11.29
CA CYS A 117 -12.28 3.01 12.05
C CYS A 117 -11.96 3.06 13.56
N HIS A 118 -11.15 4.03 14.01
CA HIS A 118 -10.72 4.17 15.40
C HIS A 118 -10.03 2.92 15.97
N TYR A 119 -9.18 2.28 15.17
CA TYR A 119 -8.44 1.11 15.63
C TYR A 119 -7.49 1.47 16.76
N PRO A 120 -7.40 0.63 17.81
CA PRO A 120 -6.55 0.91 18.97
C PRO A 120 -5.05 0.79 18.68
N MET A 121 -4.67 0.15 17.56
CA MET A 121 -3.27 0.03 17.16
C MET A 121 -3.13 0.17 15.65
N ILE A 122 -2.22 1.03 15.23
CA ILE A 122 -1.85 1.25 13.82
C ILE A 122 -0.33 1.21 13.75
N ILE A 123 0.21 0.36 12.88
CA ILE A 123 1.66 0.20 12.70
C ILE A 123 1.99 0.42 11.22
N ILE A 124 2.76 1.46 10.96
CA ILE A 124 3.18 1.89 9.62
C ILE A 124 4.69 2.17 9.61
N PRO A 125 5.38 2.05 8.46
CA PRO A 125 6.84 2.25 8.41
C PRO A 125 7.25 3.64 8.87
N GLU A 126 6.44 4.66 8.60
CA GLU A 126 6.69 6.06 8.92
C GLU A 126 6.83 6.32 10.44
N MET A 127 6.28 5.44 11.28
CA MET A 127 6.42 5.55 12.76
C MET A 127 7.84 5.30 13.26
N PHE A 128 8.66 4.59 12.47
CA PHE A 128 9.96 4.10 12.96
C PHE A 128 11.12 5.07 12.70
N ASN A 129 10.93 6.13 11.95
CA ASN A 129 11.85 7.25 11.75
C ASN A 129 13.34 6.84 11.71
N LYS A 130 13.75 6.02 10.73
CA LYS A 130 15.11 5.48 10.54
C LYS A 130 15.55 4.42 11.57
N THR A 131 14.74 4.06 12.54
CA THR A 131 15.06 2.93 13.43
C THR A 131 14.70 1.62 12.72
N LYS A 132 15.56 0.59 12.88
CA LYS A 132 15.29 -0.73 12.29
C LYS A 132 13.93 -1.26 12.77
N ILE A 133 13.09 -1.67 11.81
CA ILE A 133 11.83 -2.34 12.08
C ILE A 133 12.16 -3.83 12.30
N THR A 134 11.63 -4.40 13.39
CA THR A 134 11.81 -5.81 13.73
C THR A 134 10.47 -6.46 14.07
N ILE A 135 10.36 -7.76 13.88
CA ILE A 135 9.18 -8.55 14.25
C ILE A 135 8.87 -8.37 15.74
N ASP A 136 9.89 -8.45 16.59
CA ASP A 136 9.70 -8.29 18.04
C ASP A 136 9.11 -6.93 18.42
N LYS A 137 9.55 -5.86 17.78
CA LYS A 137 8.99 -4.51 17.96
C LYS A 137 7.52 -4.43 17.57
N ILE A 138 7.16 -4.99 16.39
CA ILE A 138 5.78 -5.00 15.89
C ILE A 138 4.88 -5.76 16.85
N ILE A 139 5.25 -6.98 17.21
CA ILE A 139 4.49 -7.82 18.11
C ILE A 139 4.37 -7.19 19.51
N SER A 140 5.42 -6.57 20.02
CA SER A 140 5.41 -5.86 21.30
C SER A 140 4.44 -4.68 21.30
N LEU A 141 4.35 -3.92 20.21
CA LEU A 141 3.36 -2.84 20.04
C LEU A 141 1.93 -3.37 20.09
N ILE A 142 1.64 -4.47 19.38
CA ILE A 142 0.31 -5.10 19.41
C ILE A 142 -0.02 -5.59 20.83
N ILE A 143 0.90 -6.27 21.48
CA ILE A 143 0.72 -6.76 22.86
C ILE A 143 0.48 -5.59 23.81
N SER A 144 1.18 -4.47 23.67
CA SER A 144 0.98 -3.29 24.51
C SER A 144 -0.45 -2.76 24.41
N ALA A 145 -1.03 -2.74 23.19
CA ALA A 145 -2.44 -2.36 23.00
C ALA A 145 -3.40 -3.38 23.62
N ILE A 146 -3.12 -4.68 23.49
CA ILE A 146 -3.91 -5.75 24.11
C ILE A 146 -3.93 -5.57 25.64
N VAL A 147 -2.77 -5.41 26.26
CA VAL A 147 -2.64 -5.26 27.73
C VAL A 147 -3.36 -3.99 28.19
N LYS A 148 -3.12 -2.86 27.51
CA LYS A 148 -3.80 -1.58 27.84
C LYS A 148 -5.31 -1.71 27.78
N ARG A 149 -5.86 -2.37 26.76
CA ARG A 149 -7.31 -2.56 26.63
C ARG A 149 -7.87 -3.52 27.68
N LYS A 150 -7.14 -4.59 28.01
CA LYS A 150 -7.52 -5.49 29.12
C LYS A 150 -7.61 -4.76 30.47
N LEU A 151 -6.68 -3.86 30.76
CA LEU A 151 -6.76 -3.01 31.96
C LEU A 151 -8.01 -2.12 31.97
N LEU A 152 -8.50 -1.74 30.80
CA LEU A 152 -9.75 -1.00 30.60
C LEU A 152 -11.00 -1.91 30.50
N LYS A 153 -10.86 -3.21 30.79
CA LYS A 153 -11.93 -4.25 30.70
C LYS A 153 -12.50 -4.42 29.29
N MET A 154 -11.65 -4.21 28.27
CA MET A 154 -11.98 -4.41 26.87
C MET A 154 -11.12 -5.55 26.30
N ASP A 155 -11.72 -6.74 26.13
CA ASP A 155 -11.02 -7.95 25.66
C ASP A 155 -11.01 -8.09 24.13
N TYR A 156 -11.24 -7.02 23.39
CA TYR A 156 -11.29 -6.99 21.94
C TYR A 156 -10.50 -5.82 21.36
N GLY A 157 -10.14 -5.93 20.10
CA GLY A 157 -9.49 -4.84 19.38
C GLY A 157 -9.04 -5.24 17.98
N VAL A 158 -8.53 -4.28 17.26
CA VAL A 158 -7.95 -4.47 15.93
C VAL A 158 -6.58 -3.80 15.89
N ALA A 159 -5.58 -4.51 15.41
CA ALA A 159 -4.28 -3.97 15.09
C ALA A 159 -4.13 -3.94 13.57
N MET A 160 -3.95 -2.75 13.01
CA MET A 160 -3.62 -2.56 11.61
C MET A 160 -2.11 -2.56 11.44
N VAL A 161 -1.61 -3.37 10.51
CA VAL A 161 -0.20 -3.38 10.09
C VAL A 161 -0.16 -3.11 8.58
N SER A 162 0.55 -2.09 8.14
CA SER A 162 0.67 -1.85 6.71
C SER A 162 1.60 -2.86 6.04
N GLU A 163 1.37 -3.14 4.77
CA GLU A 163 2.26 -3.97 3.94
C GLU A 163 3.70 -3.45 3.94
N GLY A 164 3.88 -2.12 3.96
CA GLY A 164 5.20 -1.49 4.00
C GLY A 164 6.04 -1.85 5.22
N VAL A 165 5.41 -2.17 6.34
CA VAL A 165 6.11 -2.68 7.53
C VAL A 165 6.73 -4.04 7.25
N PHE A 166 6.02 -4.94 6.55
CA PHE A 166 6.55 -6.24 6.16
C PHE A 166 7.74 -6.09 5.19
N HIS A 167 7.62 -5.23 4.19
CA HIS A 167 8.70 -4.97 3.22
C HIS A 167 9.94 -4.33 3.84
N ALA A 168 9.80 -3.66 4.97
CA ALA A 168 10.91 -3.05 5.70
C ALA A 168 11.59 -4.01 6.70
N LEU A 169 11.07 -5.23 6.87
CA LEU A 169 11.70 -6.27 7.69
C LEU A 169 12.91 -6.87 6.98
N ASP A 170 13.87 -7.32 7.77
CA ASP A 170 15.00 -8.10 7.28
C ASP A 170 14.51 -9.49 6.81
N GLN A 171 14.90 -9.89 5.61
CA GLN A 171 14.52 -11.19 5.05
C GLN A 171 14.98 -12.36 5.92
N GLU A 172 16.18 -12.28 6.50
CA GLU A 172 16.66 -13.34 7.41
C GLU A 172 15.80 -13.44 8.67
N GLU A 173 15.31 -12.30 9.20
CA GLU A 173 14.41 -12.28 10.35
C GLU A 173 13.08 -12.94 10.02
N ILE A 174 12.53 -12.68 8.82
CA ILE A 174 11.32 -13.31 8.32
C ILE A 174 11.52 -14.82 8.20
N LEU A 175 12.60 -15.27 7.57
CA LEU A 175 12.90 -16.69 7.39
C LEU A 175 13.12 -17.44 8.72
N LYS A 176 13.75 -16.78 9.70
CA LYS A 176 13.98 -17.31 11.05
C LYS A 176 12.73 -17.29 11.94
N SER A 177 11.65 -16.65 11.52
CA SER A 177 10.41 -16.53 12.32
C SER A 177 9.68 -17.85 12.56
N GLY A 178 10.01 -18.89 11.76
CA GLY A 178 9.36 -20.19 11.80
C GLY A 178 8.02 -20.25 11.05
N ILE A 179 7.75 -19.26 10.21
CA ILE A 179 6.62 -19.27 9.28
C ILE A 179 6.97 -20.13 8.08
N GLN A 180 6.00 -20.90 7.58
CA GLN A 180 6.18 -21.68 6.36
C GLN A 180 6.03 -20.80 5.13
N PHE A 181 6.93 -20.97 4.16
CA PHE A 181 6.92 -20.27 2.89
C PHE A 181 6.73 -21.24 1.74
N SER A 182 6.10 -20.81 0.66
CA SER A 182 6.27 -21.44 -0.65
C SER A 182 7.60 -21.01 -1.26
N TYR A 183 8.16 -21.86 -2.09
CA TYR A 183 9.42 -21.61 -2.78
C TYR A 183 9.17 -21.66 -4.29
N ASP A 184 9.85 -20.80 -5.03
CA ASP A 184 9.85 -20.84 -6.49
C ASP A 184 10.63 -22.05 -7.03
N ASP A 185 10.61 -22.26 -8.35
CA ASP A 185 11.30 -23.36 -9.01
C ASP A 185 12.83 -23.31 -8.87
N HIS A 186 13.37 -22.19 -8.37
CA HIS A 186 14.80 -21.97 -8.12
C HIS A 186 15.14 -22.06 -6.63
N GLY A 187 14.18 -22.38 -5.76
CA GLY A 187 14.37 -22.53 -4.32
C GLY A 187 14.41 -21.22 -3.53
N HIS A 188 13.96 -20.10 -4.11
CA HIS A 188 13.84 -18.84 -3.39
C HIS A 188 12.47 -18.71 -2.71
N PRO A 189 12.39 -18.21 -1.45
CA PRO A 189 11.13 -18.05 -0.75
C PRO A 189 10.26 -16.98 -1.43
N GLU A 190 9.03 -17.34 -1.73
CA GLU A 190 8.05 -16.46 -2.38
C GLU A 190 7.38 -15.53 -1.34
N LEU A 191 8.13 -14.59 -0.81
CA LEU A 191 7.65 -13.67 0.24
C LEU A 191 6.40 -12.84 -0.18
N GLY A 192 6.24 -12.62 -1.48
CA GLY A 192 5.07 -11.93 -2.03
C GLY A 192 3.75 -12.69 -1.86
N LYS A 193 3.80 -14.01 -1.75
CA LYS A 193 2.63 -14.89 -1.57
C LYS A 193 2.22 -15.05 -0.10
N VAL A 194 3.03 -14.57 0.84
CA VAL A 194 2.75 -14.70 2.27
C VAL A 194 1.64 -13.74 2.66
N SER A 195 0.61 -14.26 3.34
CA SER A 195 -0.35 -13.41 4.04
C SER A 195 0.35 -12.71 5.21
N LYS A 196 0.45 -11.38 5.12
CA LYS A 196 1.10 -10.55 6.13
C LYS A 196 0.30 -10.59 7.44
N ALA A 197 -1.04 -10.55 7.34
CA ALA A 197 -1.92 -10.62 8.50
C ALA A 197 -1.77 -11.97 9.21
N GLU A 198 -1.72 -13.08 8.48
CA GLU A 198 -1.57 -14.42 9.07
C GLU A 198 -0.21 -14.58 9.74
N MET A 199 0.86 -14.09 9.10
CA MET A 199 2.20 -14.12 9.68
C MET A 199 2.23 -13.38 11.03
N PHE A 200 1.80 -12.13 11.07
CA PHE A 200 1.81 -11.33 12.29
C PHE A 200 0.86 -11.90 13.35
N ASN A 201 -0.29 -12.45 12.94
CA ASN A 201 -1.23 -13.10 13.84
C ASN A 201 -0.63 -14.34 14.51
N THR A 202 0.01 -15.21 13.75
CA THR A 202 0.68 -16.42 14.26
C THR A 202 1.80 -16.08 15.24
N LEU A 203 2.61 -15.07 14.90
CA LEU A 203 3.69 -14.62 15.79
C LEU A 203 3.15 -13.97 17.06
N LEU A 204 2.05 -13.22 16.96
CA LEU A 204 1.35 -12.65 18.11
C LEU A 204 0.84 -13.72 19.06
N GLU A 205 0.16 -14.74 18.54
CA GLU A 205 -0.36 -15.86 19.34
C GLU A 205 0.76 -16.61 20.05
N LYS A 206 1.84 -16.93 19.32
CA LYS A 206 3.03 -17.57 19.88
C LYS A 206 3.61 -16.75 21.04
N ARG A 207 3.77 -15.44 20.86
CA ARG A 207 4.33 -14.55 21.88
C ARG A 207 3.39 -14.37 23.08
N CYS A 208 2.10 -14.20 22.84
CA CYS A 208 1.09 -14.11 23.91
C CYS A 208 1.07 -15.38 24.75
N LYS A 209 1.13 -16.56 24.12
CA LYS A 209 1.21 -17.86 24.83
C LYS A 209 2.45 -17.93 25.72
N ALA A 210 3.61 -17.53 25.20
CA ALA A 210 4.87 -17.50 25.98
C ALA A 210 4.81 -16.55 27.19
N LEU A 211 4.06 -15.46 27.10
CA LEU A 211 3.86 -14.47 28.16
C LEU A 211 2.68 -14.81 29.11
N GLY A 212 1.96 -15.90 28.90
CA GLY A 212 0.77 -16.25 29.68
C GLY A 212 -0.44 -15.33 29.40
N ILE A 213 -0.43 -14.55 28.34
CA ILE A 213 -1.52 -13.64 27.97
C ILE A 213 -2.56 -14.42 27.17
N LYS A 214 -3.76 -14.57 27.73
CA LYS A 214 -4.87 -15.18 27.03
C LYS A 214 -5.47 -14.17 26.02
N VAL A 215 -5.36 -14.47 24.74
CA VAL A 215 -5.97 -13.71 23.64
C VAL A 215 -6.45 -14.67 22.57
N LYS A 216 -7.56 -14.34 21.94
CA LYS A 216 -8.01 -14.99 20.69
C LYS A 216 -7.84 -13.96 19.59
N SER A 217 -7.11 -14.32 18.54
CA SER A 217 -6.88 -13.40 17.43
C SER A 217 -7.15 -14.05 16.08
N ARG A 218 -7.41 -13.22 15.07
CA ARG A 218 -7.71 -13.66 13.71
C ARG A 218 -7.04 -12.73 12.69
N PRO A 219 -6.50 -13.26 11.59
CA PRO A 219 -5.95 -12.45 10.52
C PRO A 219 -7.05 -11.96 9.57
N VAL A 220 -6.87 -10.76 9.01
CA VAL A 220 -7.68 -10.21 7.92
C VAL A 220 -6.78 -9.43 6.97
N GLU A 221 -6.90 -9.68 5.67
CA GLU A 221 -6.23 -8.88 4.63
C GLU A 221 -7.22 -7.87 4.04
N ILE A 222 -6.76 -6.63 3.84
CA ILE A 222 -7.43 -5.62 3.01
C ILE A 222 -6.54 -5.38 1.80
N GLY A 223 -6.91 -5.97 0.68
CA GLY A 223 -6.08 -6.09 -0.50
C GLY A 223 -6.74 -5.56 -1.77
N TYR A 224 -6.78 -6.41 -2.80
CA TYR A 224 -7.25 -6.02 -4.14
C TYR A 224 -8.69 -5.52 -4.20
N GLU A 225 -9.54 -5.88 -3.26
CA GLU A 225 -10.94 -5.45 -3.19
C GLU A 225 -11.10 -3.93 -3.05
N VAL A 226 -10.08 -3.22 -2.57
CA VAL A 226 -10.12 -1.75 -2.49
C VAL A 226 -9.60 -1.05 -3.75
N ARG A 227 -8.99 -1.77 -4.69
CA ARG A 227 -8.39 -1.18 -5.90
C ARG A 227 -9.39 -0.86 -7.00
N CYS A 228 -10.44 -1.66 -7.16
CA CYS A 228 -11.40 -1.57 -8.25
C CYS A 228 -12.76 -1.06 -7.77
N GLN A 229 -12.76 -0.12 -6.84
CA GLN A 229 -13.97 0.49 -6.32
C GLN A 229 -14.45 1.64 -7.20
N THR A 230 -15.76 1.90 -7.18
CA THR A 230 -16.32 3.11 -7.78
C THR A 230 -15.68 4.34 -7.11
N PRO A 231 -15.15 5.30 -7.90
CA PRO A 231 -14.56 6.51 -7.34
C PRO A 231 -15.54 7.27 -6.45
N CYS A 232 -15.08 7.69 -5.28
CA CYS A 232 -15.87 8.57 -4.42
C CYS A 232 -15.96 9.99 -4.99
N ALA A 233 -16.86 10.81 -4.47
CA ALA A 233 -17.08 12.17 -4.97
C ALA A 233 -15.80 13.01 -5.03
N PHE A 234 -14.89 12.87 -4.06
CA PHE A 234 -13.60 13.56 -4.09
C PHE A 234 -12.78 13.20 -5.33
N ASP A 235 -12.60 11.90 -5.61
CA ASP A 235 -11.81 11.45 -6.74
C ASP A 235 -12.46 11.78 -8.09
N LEU A 236 -13.80 11.82 -8.19
CA LEU A 236 -14.50 12.25 -9.40
C LEU A 236 -14.21 13.72 -9.74
N VAL A 237 -14.28 14.61 -8.76
CA VAL A 237 -13.95 16.04 -8.93
C VAL A 237 -12.46 16.20 -9.22
N TYR A 238 -11.62 15.48 -8.47
CA TYR A 238 -10.16 15.55 -8.62
C TYR A 238 -9.68 15.07 -9.98
N CYS A 239 -10.29 14.02 -10.52
CA CYS A 239 -10.02 13.53 -11.88
C CYS A 239 -10.26 14.64 -12.93
N SER A 240 -11.38 15.36 -12.83
CA SER A 240 -11.69 16.49 -13.71
C SER A 240 -10.65 17.61 -13.60
N GLN A 241 -10.22 17.92 -12.37
CA GLN A 241 -9.17 18.94 -12.14
C GLN A 241 -7.82 18.51 -12.74
N LEU A 242 -7.44 17.23 -12.60
CA LEU A 242 -6.22 16.69 -13.20
C LEU A 242 -6.28 16.79 -14.74
N GLY A 243 -7.41 16.43 -15.35
CA GLY A 243 -7.62 16.58 -16.80
C GLY A 243 -7.50 18.02 -17.27
N MET A 244 -8.12 18.97 -16.56
CA MET A 244 -7.96 20.40 -16.83
C MET A 244 -6.51 20.88 -16.64
N GLY A 245 -5.78 20.31 -15.68
CA GLY A 245 -4.36 20.57 -15.50
C GLY A 245 -3.54 20.15 -16.73
N VAL A 246 -3.79 18.97 -17.26
CA VAL A 246 -3.14 18.49 -18.48
C VAL A 246 -3.40 19.46 -19.66
N TYR A 247 -4.65 19.85 -19.87
CA TYR A 247 -5.01 20.81 -20.90
C TYR A 247 -4.27 22.15 -20.77
N LYS A 248 -4.17 22.68 -19.57
CA LYS A 248 -3.47 23.95 -19.32
C LYS A 248 -1.95 23.87 -19.45
N LEU A 249 -1.36 22.70 -19.22
CA LEU A 249 0.07 22.47 -19.34
C LEU A 249 0.53 22.16 -20.76
N PHE A 250 -0.40 21.79 -21.64
CA PHE A 250 -0.09 21.56 -23.04
C PHE A 250 -0.06 22.91 -23.76
N PRO A 251 1.11 23.39 -24.23
CA PRO A 251 1.19 24.65 -24.98
C PRO A 251 0.51 24.49 -26.34
N GLU A 252 -0.31 25.45 -26.71
CA GLU A 252 -0.87 25.55 -28.06
C GLU A 252 0.20 25.79 -29.13
#